data_72ff7e022cf15133bbe9258e998a39a2
#
_entry.id   72ff7e022cf15133bbe9258e998a39a2
#
_cell.length_a   1.000
_cell.length_b   1.000
_cell.length_c   1.000
_cell.angle_alpha   90.00
_cell.angle_beta   90.00
_cell.angle_gamma   90.00
#
_symmetry.space_group_name_H-M   'P 1'
#
loop_
_entity.id
_entity.type
_entity.pdbx_description
1 polymer ?
#
loop_
_entity_poly.entity_id
_entity_poly.type
_entity_poly.pdbx_seq_one_letter_code
_entity_poly.pdbx_strand_id
1 'polypeptide(L)'
;SAASDVYKRQAFTREDLWMTMHRLREEEPFTGVLITHDLRESIFLADEVIVLSGRPATVQYRQALPQRGPRNLDQLYTPEATEMLNILREQIRIARESEDAGA
;
A
#
# COMPACT_ATOMS: atom_id res chain seq x y z
N SER A 1 -17.84 -0.25 23.52
CA SER A 1 -17.40 -1.13 24.59
C SER A 1 -16.12 -0.63 25.24
N ALA A 2 -15.82 -1.10 26.43
CA ALA A 2 -14.59 -0.71 27.12
C ALA A 2 -13.35 -1.07 26.33
N ALA A 3 -13.35 -2.24 25.68
CA ALA A 3 -12.24 -2.67 24.83
C ALA A 3 -12.07 -1.74 23.62
N SER A 4 -13.18 -1.33 23.01
CA SER A 4 -13.16 -0.39 21.89
C SER A 4 -12.64 0.98 22.33
N ASP A 5 -13.02 1.43 23.51
CA ASP A 5 -12.56 2.72 24.05
C ASP A 5 -11.07 2.70 24.34
N VAL A 6 -10.58 1.61 24.93
CA VAL A 6 -9.15 1.44 25.19
C VAL A 6 -8.37 1.45 23.88
N TYR A 7 -8.86 0.74 22.88
CA TYR A 7 -8.23 0.70 21.57
C TYR A 7 -8.14 2.11 20.94
N LYS A 8 -9.23 2.86 21.00
CA LYS A 8 -9.26 4.23 20.46
C LYS A 8 -8.32 5.16 21.22
N ARG A 9 -8.20 4.97 22.53
CA ARG A 9 -7.35 5.81 23.37
C ARG A 9 -5.86 5.52 23.18
N GLN A 10 -5.51 4.31 22.75
CA GLN A 10 -4.13 3.96 22.50
C GLN A 10 -3.57 4.63 21.25
N ALA A 11 -4.43 5.32 20.50
CA ALA A 11 -4.02 6.14 19.36
C ALA A 11 -3.09 5.39 18.40
N PHE A 12 -3.48 4.17 18.03
CA PHE A 12 -2.76 3.44 17.01
C PHE A 12 -2.83 4.20 15.69
N THR A 13 -1.69 4.59 15.18
CA THR A 13 -1.60 5.19 13.87
C THR A 13 -1.63 4.10 12.82
N ARG A 14 -1.84 4.49 11.56
CA ARG A 14 -1.73 3.55 10.44
C ARG A 14 -0.34 2.93 10.40
N GLU A 15 0.68 3.74 10.67
CA GLU A 15 2.06 3.27 10.69
C GLU A 15 2.28 2.16 11.73
N ASP A 16 1.65 2.28 12.89
CA ASP A 16 1.74 1.23 13.91
C ASP A 16 1.15 -0.08 13.42
N LEU A 17 0.01 0.00 12.71
CA LEU A 17 -0.62 -1.17 12.12
C LEU A 17 0.25 -1.76 11.01
N TRP A 18 0.86 -0.94 10.19
CA TRP A 18 1.76 -1.41 9.14
C TRP A 18 2.95 -2.17 9.72
N MET A 19 3.55 -1.62 10.78
CA MET A 19 4.67 -2.28 11.44
C MET A 19 4.26 -3.61 12.05
N THR A 20 3.07 -3.68 12.62
CA THR A 20 2.54 -4.92 13.18
C THR A 20 2.33 -5.96 12.08
N MET A 21 1.73 -5.58 10.98
CA MET A 21 1.51 -6.50 9.85
C MET A 21 2.81 -6.99 9.26
N HIS A 22 3.79 -6.11 9.13
CA HIS A 22 5.10 -6.48 8.62
C HIS A 22 5.78 -7.51 9.54
N ARG A 23 5.71 -7.28 10.84
CA ARG A 23 6.31 -8.20 11.81
C ARG A 23 5.64 -9.57 11.79
N LEU A 24 4.30 -9.59 11.73
CA LEU A 24 3.56 -10.84 11.64
C LEU A 24 3.96 -11.64 10.41
N ARG A 25 4.14 -10.97 9.30
CA ARG A 25 4.52 -11.62 8.06
C ARG A 25 5.95 -12.15 8.11
N GLU A 26 6.84 -11.50 8.82
CA GLU A 26 8.21 -12.00 9.00
C GLU A 26 8.24 -13.24 9.89
N GLU A 27 7.40 -13.26 10.94
CA GLU A 27 7.32 -14.41 11.84
C GLU A 27 6.69 -15.62 11.16
N GLU A 28 5.64 -15.41 10.40
CA GLU A 28 4.94 -16.47 9.65
C GLU A 28 4.66 -15.98 8.24
N PRO A 29 5.59 -16.23 7.31
CA PRO A 29 5.39 -15.79 5.93
C PRO A 29 4.09 -16.31 5.33
N PHE A 30 3.32 -15.43 4.73
CA PHE A 30 2.07 -15.78 4.08
C PHE A 30 1.91 -14.96 2.80
N THR A 31 1.07 -15.46 1.90
CA THR A 31 0.66 -14.73 0.71
C THR A 31 -0.63 -14.01 1.02
N GLY A 32 -0.66 -12.70 0.81
CA GLY A 32 -1.84 -11.89 1.08
C GLY A 32 -2.07 -10.87 0.00
N VAL A 33 -3.31 -10.42 -0.10
CA VAL A 33 -3.73 -9.35 -1.01
C VAL A 33 -4.32 -8.23 -0.16
N LEU A 34 -3.83 -7.02 -0.37
CA LEU A 34 -4.34 -5.83 0.31
C LEU A 34 -4.90 -4.88 -0.73
N ILE A 35 -6.14 -4.45 -0.52
CA ILE A 35 -6.77 -3.45 -1.38
C ILE A 35 -6.82 -2.14 -0.61
N THR A 36 -6.21 -1.10 -1.18
CA THR A 36 -6.09 0.17 -0.48
C THR A 36 -5.99 1.33 -1.45
N HIS A 37 -6.36 2.51 -0.98
CA HIS A 37 -6.13 3.78 -1.68
C HIS A 37 -4.91 4.52 -1.14
N ASP A 38 -4.30 4.00 -0.08
CA ASP A 38 -3.13 4.62 0.51
C ASP A 38 -1.86 4.05 -0.14
N LEU A 39 -1.21 4.87 -0.95
CA LEU A 39 -0.03 4.45 -1.70
C LEU A 39 1.17 4.16 -0.80
N ARG A 40 1.30 4.87 0.31
CA ARG A 40 2.39 4.61 1.26
C ARG A 40 2.22 3.25 1.91
N GLU A 41 0.98 2.90 2.25
CA GLU A 41 0.66 1.57 2.76
C GLU A 41 1.05 0.49 1.77
N SER A 42 0.72 0.69 0.50
CA SER A 42 1.08 -0.24 -0.57
C SER A 42 2.58 -0.45 -0.65
N ILE A 43 3.35 0.65 -0.66
CA ILE A 43 4.81 0.58 -0.79
C ILE A 43 5.43 -0.08 0.42
N PHE A 44 4.91 0.21 1.61
CA PHE A 44 5.47 -0.33 2.84
C PHE A 44 5.22 -1.84 3.00
N LEU A 45 4.02 -2.30 2.65
CA LEU A 45 3.61 -3.67 2.95
C LEU A 45 3.78 -4.64 1.79
N ALA A 46 3.64 -4.20 0.55
CA ALA A 46 3.57 -5.10 -0.58
C ALA A 46 4.94 -5.50 -1.12
N ASP A 47 4.97 -6.63 -1.81
CA ASP A 47 6.11 -7.03 -2.64
C ASP A 47 5.88 -6.59 -4.09
N GLU A 48 4.62 -6.44 -4.46
CA GLU A 48 4.22 -5.95 -5.78
C GLU A 48 2.96 -5.12 -5.62
N VAL A 49 2.92 -3.97 -6.26
CA VAL A 49 1.73 -3.11 -6.30
C VAL A 49 1.11 -3.21 -7.69
N ILE A 50 -0.20 -3.41 -7.73
CA ILE A 50 -0.94 -3.52 -8.98
C ILE A 50 -1.99 -2.40 -9.01
N VAL A 51 -1.97 -1.60 -10.06
CA VAL A 51 -2.98 -0.58 -10.29
C VAL A 51 -4.02 -1.13 -11.28
N LEU A 52 -5.27 -1.10 -10.87
CA LEU A 52 -6.37 -1.61 -11.67
C LEU A 52 -7.11 -0.47 -12.35
N SER A 53 -7.68 -0.76 -13.52
CA SER A 53 -8.42 0.21 -14.32
C SER A 53 -9.54 -0.50 -15.05
N GLY A 54 -10.63 0.24 -15.30
CA GLY A 54 -11.72 -0.23 -16.15
C GLY A 54 -12.80 -1.03 -15.42
N ARG A 55 -13.85 -1.34 -16.15
CA ARG A 55 -14.98 -2.14 -15.68
C ARG A 55 -15.41 -3.10 -16.81
N PRO A 56 -15.13 -4.40 -16.69
CA PRO A 56 -14.45 -5.06 -15.57
C PRO A 56 -12.99 -4.61 -15.44
N ALA A 57 -12.46 -4.68 -14.22
CA ALA A 57 -11.13 -4.20 -13.93
C ALA A 57 -10.06 -5.01 -14.62
N THR A 58 -9.06 -4.32 -15.14
CA THR A 58 -7.89 -4.92 -15.75
C THR A 58 -6.64 -4.32 -15.12
N VAL A 59 -5.50 -4.98 -15.30
CA VAL A 59 -4.24 -4.48 -14.79
C VAL A 59 -3.77 -3.31 -15.64
N GLN A 60 -3.69 -2.13 -15.04
CA GLN A 60 -3.16 -0.92 -15.67
C GLN A 60 -1.64 -0.87 -15.56
N TYR A 61 -1.10 -1.26 -14.42
CA TYR A 61 0.32 -1.13 -14.14
C TYR A 61 0.73 -2.08 -13.02
N ARG A 62 1.95 -2.60 -13.11
CA ARG A 62 2.55 -3.44 -12.08
C ARG A 62 3.89 -2.84 -11.66
N GLN A 63 4.11 -2.75 -10.36
CA GLN A 63 5.36 -2.28 -9.81
C GLN A 63 5.87 -3.28 -8.79
N ALA A 64 6.96 -3.97 -9.12
CA ALA A 64 7.65 -4.82 -8.16
C ALA A 64 8.44 -3.94 -7.20
N LEU A 65 8.45 -4.31 -5.94
CA LEU A 65 9.17 -3.57 -4.91
C LEU A 65 10.42 -4.34 -4.54
N PRO A 66 11.60 -3.78 -4.77
CA PRO A 66 12.86 -4.51 -4.58
C PRO A 66 13.29 -4.62 -3.12
N GLN A 67 12.40 -4.35 -2.20
CA GLN A 67 12.74 -4.36 -0.78
C GLN A 67 13.01 -5.77 -0.28
N ARG A 68 14.11 -5.90 0.42
CA ARG A 68 14.51 -7.14 1.08
C ARG A 68 14.92 -6.80 2.50
N GLY A 69 14.58 -7.69 3.44
CA GLY A 69 14.92 -7.51 4.85
C GLY A 69 13.92 -6.65 5.60
N PRO A 70 14.25 -6.26 6.83
CA PRO A 70 13.34 -5.49 7.68
C PRO A 70 12.97 -4.17 7.05
N ARG A 71 11.69 -3.84 7.09
CA ARG A 71 11.18 -2.56 6.60
C ARG A 71 10.99 -1.63 7.78
N ASN A 72 11.25 -0.35 7.54
CA ASN A 72 10.99 0.68 8.54
C ASN A 72 10.36 1.89 7.86
N LEU A 73 9.75 2.74 8.67
CA LEU A 73 9.00 3.90 8.16
C LEU A 73 9.90 4.92 7.47
N ASP A 74 11.18 4.98 7.82
CA ASP A 74 12.10 5.90 7.19
C ASP A 74 12.28 5.62 5.71
N GLN A 75 12.07 4.39 5.29
CA GLN A 75 12.15 4.01 3.88
C GLN A 75 11.11 4.71 3.02
N LEU A 76 10.02 5.19 3.63
CA LEU A 76 8.98 5.94 2.92
C LEU A 76 9.39 7.38 2.59
N TYR A 77 10.47 7.85 3.18
CA TYR A 77 10.94 9.22 3.00
C TYR A 77 12.21 9.31 2.14
N THR A 78 12.57 8.21 1.50
CA THR A 78 13.72 8.20 0.59
C THR A 78 13.33 8.79 -0.77
N PRO A 79 14.31 9.30 -1.55
CA PRO A 79 14.02 9.74 -2.92
C PRO A 79 13.42 8.64 -3.79
N GLU A 80 13.86 7.40 -3.61
CA GLU A 80 13.35 6.24 -4.37
C GLU A 80 11.87 6.01 -4.06
N ALA A 81 11.48 6.10 -2.79
CA ALA A 81 10.09 5.95 -2.39
C ALA A 81 9.23 7.08 -2.95
N THR A 82 9.74 8.31 -2.92
CA THR A 82 9.04 9.47 -3.47
C THR A 82 8.80 9.30 -4.97
N GLU A 83 9.81 8.86 -5.70
CA GLU A 83 9.68 8.61 -7.12
C GLU A 83 8.64 7.53 -7.40
N MET A 84 8.67 6.44 -6.63
CA MET A 84 7.70 5.36 -6.77
C MET A 84 6.28 5.82 -6.48
N LEU A 85 6.09 6.64 -5.44
CA LEU A 85 4.79 7.24 -5.14
C LEU A 85 4.29 8.09 -6.30
N ASN A 86 5.16 8.87 -6.91
CA ASN A 86 4.79 9.70 -8.05
C ASN A 86 4.40 8.86 -9.26
N ILE A 87 5.12 7.79 -9.52
CA ILE A 87 4.79 6.87 -10.61
C ILE A 87 3.41 6.26 -10.38
N LEU A 88 3.15 5.77 -9.18
CA LEU A 88 1.86 5.15 -8.86
C LEU A 88 0.71 6.15 -8.92
N ARG A 89 0.90 7.37 -8.46
CA ARG A 89 -0.12 8.42 -8.57
C ARG A 89 -0.45 8.70 -10.03
N GLU A 90 0.56 8.76 -10.89
CA GLU A 90 0.37 8.99 -12.31
C GLU A 90 -0.41 7.85 -12.95
N GLN A 91 -0.09 6.60 -12.59
CA GLN A 91 -0.80 5.45 -13.12
C GLN A 91 -2.26 5.41 -12.66
N ILE A 92 -2.52 5.83 -11.43
CA ILE A 92 -3.89 5.93 -10.92
C ILE A 92 -4.65 7.02 -11.67
N ARG A 93 -4.01 8.15 -11.95
CA ARG A 93 -4.62 9.22 -12.71
C ARG A 93 -5.01 8.74 -14.11
N ILE A 94 -4.10 8.04 -14.78
CA ILE A 94 -4.36 7.46 -16.11
C ILE A 94 -5.51 6.48 -16.05
N ALA A 95 -5.54 5.63 -15.03
CA ALA A 95 -6.61 4.64 -14.85
C ALA A 95 -7.97 5.30 -14.68
N ARG A 96 -8.05 6.39 -13.90
CA ARG A 96 -9.29 7.13 -13.70
C ARG A 96 -9.75 7.83 -14.96
N GLU A 97 -8.85 8.43 -15.71
CA GLU A 97 -9.19 9.09 -16.96
C GLU A 97 -9.70 8.07 -18.00
N SER A 98 -9.09 6.89 -18.02
CA SER A 98 -9.51 5.82 -18.89
C SER A 98 -10.92 5.34 -18.55
N GLU A 99 -11.26 5.24 -17.27
CA GLU A 99 -12.60 4.89 -16.82
C GLU A 99 -13.62 5.96 -17.23
N ASP A 100 -13.29 7.23 -17.01
CA ASP A 100 -14.16 8.34 -17.37
C ASP A 100 -14.38 8.42 -18.88
N ALA A 101 -13.35 8.19 -19.65
CA ALA A 101 -13.45 8.20 -21.12
C ALA A 101 -14.26 7.01 -21.65
N GLY A 102 -14.25 5.88 -20.92
CA GLY A 102 -15.01 4.70 -21.30
C GLY A 102 -16.46 4.72 -20.86
N ALA A 103 -16.82 5.70 -20.05
CA ALA A 103 -18.21 5.80 -19.56
C ALA A 103 -19.16 6.44 -20.64
#